data_26d4e62e5807d085d1f32a1c56caa06c
#
_entry.id   26d4e62e5807d085d1f32a1c56caa06c
#
_cell.length_a   1.000
_cell.length_b   1.000
_cell.length_c   1.000
_cell.angle_alpha   90.00
_cell.angle_beta   90.00
_cell.angle_gamma   90.00
#
_symmetry.space_group_name_H-M   'P 1'
#
loop_
_entity.id
_entity.type
_entity.pdbx_description
1 polymer ?
#
loop_
_entity_poly.entity_id
_entity_poly.type
_entity_poly.pdbx_seq_one_letter_code
_entity_poly.pdbx_strand_id
1 'polypeptide(L)'
;METATQFQILPQEQYSDIFNLELIKFLTELHSEFNNERIALLHSRKMKQIEFDHHQLPKFLPETEKIRNGNWVCNPLPKDLLDRRVEITGPVERKMVINALNSGASTFMADFEDSNSPTWENCMDGQRNLTDAINKTISFENENGKKYELGENLATLLVRPRGLHLEEKNIEFNGEKASGSLIDFGIYFFRNAKTLIENGSGPYFYLPKLEHYKEAKWWNDVFRFAQDYLQIPQGTIKATVLIETITAAFQLDEILFELKEHSSGLNCGRWDYIFSYIKKFRNLPEFLVPDRDQVTMTSPFMSAYSKRVIQVCHKRNVHAMGGMAAQIPVKNNEAENEIAYAKVRADKEREVKNGHDGTWVAHPGLVSVAKKIFDELMPNANQIDKKFEEYLVSEENLLEIPKGTITENGVRKNINVGILYIESWLMGVGAAALYNLMEDAATAEISRTQIWQWLKNEAKLDDGRTLMPEMVLNWQEEELEKIKKYVGEERFKNGKFELATELFDDLILNDNFKEFLTLEAYRFIS
;
A
#
# COMPACT_ATOMS: atom_id res chain seq x y z
N MET A 1 -27.73 -10.69 30.79
CA MET A 1 -27.13 -9.35 30.90
C MET A 1 -26.01 -9.33 29.90
N GLU A 2 -26.20 -8.64 28.77
CA GLU A 2 -25.11 -8.34 27.86
C GLU A 2 -24.16 -7.42 28.62
N THR A 3 -22.96 -7.90 28.92
CA THR A 3 -21.88 -7.04 29.43
C THR A 3 -21.57 -6.04 28.35
N ALA A 4 -21.84 -4.76 28.58
CA ALA A 4 -21.49 -3.70 27.64
C ALA A 4 -20.01 -3.81 27.30
N THR A 5 -19.67 -3.82 26.01
CA THR A 5 -18.29 -3.86 25.55
C THR A 5 -17.53 -2.67 26.12
N GLN A 6 -16.47 -2.94 26.84
CA GLN A 6 -15.65 -1.89 27.47
C GLN A 6 -14.64 -1.36 26.45
N PHE A 7 -14.81 -0.11 26.05
CA PHE A 7 -13.85 0.65 25.22
C PHE A 7 -12.83 1.35 26.10
N GLN A 8 -11.55 1.26 25.77
CA GLN A 8 -10.47 1.95 26.47
C GLN A 8 -9.48 2.54 25.48
N ILE A 9 -8.99 3.75 25.78
CA ILE A 9 -7.88 4.41 25.09
C ILE A 9 -6.70 4.49 26.04
N LEU A 10 -5.51 4.13 25.59
CA LEU A 10 -4.27 4.13 26.34
C LEU A 10 -3.23 5.00 25.59
N PRO A 11 -2.85 6.20 26.04
CA PRO A 11 -3.19 6.95 27.25
C PRO A 11 -4.46 7.82 27.11
N GLN A 12 -5.19 7.99 28.19
CA GLN A 12 -6.58 8.49 28.21
C GLN A 12 -6.82 9.97 27.87
N GLU A 13 -5.83 10.85 28.00
CA GLU A 13 -6.08 12.31 27.98
C GLU A 13 -5.78 13.01 26.65
N GLN A 14 -5.00 12.37 25.77
CA GLN A 14 -4.61 12.93 24.49
C GLN A 14 -5.67 12.57 23.44
N TYR A 15 -6.07 13.54 22.59
CA TYR A 15 -7.03 13.34 21.50
C TYR A 15 -8.52 13.18 21.87
N SER A 16 -8.93 13.73 23.05
CA SER A 16 -10.33 13.76 23.48
C SER A 16 -11.26 14.49 22.48
N ASP A 17 -10.73 15.36 21.65
CA ASP A 17 -11.43 16.07 20.57
C ASP A 17 -11.79 15.17 19.39
N ILE A 18 -11.07 14.03 19.21
CA ILE A 18 -11.40 13.01 18.21
C ILE A 18 -12.52 12.10 18.73
N PHE A 19 -12.42 11.65 19.97
CA PHE A 19 -13.28 10.62 20.54
C PHE A 19 -14.44 11.21 21.35
N ASN A 20 -15.57 11.44 20.69
CA ASN A 20 -16.83 11.71 21.37
C ASN A 20 -17.63 10.42 21.62
N LEU A 21 -18.66 10.49 22.44
CA LEU A 21 -19.47 9.33 22.83
C LEU A 21 -20.12 8.61 21.62
N GLU A 22 -20.55 9.34 20.62
CA GLU A 22 -21.20 8.80 19.41
C GLU A 22 -20.19 8.01 18.56
N LEU A 23 -18.97 8.56 18.38
CA LEU A 23 -17.90 7.85 17.69
C LEU A 23 -17.48 6.58 18.45
N ILE A 24 -17.31 6.68 19.77
CA ILE A 24 -16.96 5.53 20.61
C ILE A 24 -18.01 4.42 20.47
N LYS A 25 -19.29 4.77 20.48
CA LYS A 25 -20.39 3.83 20.26
C LYS A 25 -20.29 3.17 18.88
N PHE A 26 -20.10 3.97 17.83
CA PHE A 26 -19.93 3.46 16.46
C PHE A 26 -18.74 2.50 16.35
N LEU A 27 -17.56 2.86 16.88
CA LEU A 27 -16.36 2.02 16.86
C LEU A 27 -16.57 0.72 17.64
N THR A 28 -17.30 0.79 18.77
CA THR A 28 -17.62 -0.39 19.60
C THR A 28 -18.51 -1.37 18.83
N GLU A 29 -19.55 -0.87 18.18
CA GLU A 29 -20.45 -1.71 17.36
C GLU A 29 -19.71 -2.28 16.15
N LEU A 30 -18.91 -1.47 15.47
CA LEU A 30 -18.08 -1.88 14.33
C LEU A 30 -17.10 -2.99 14.70
N HIS A 31 -16.38 -2.83 15.82
CA HIS A 31 -15.48 -3.85 16.33
C HIS A 31 -16.23 -5.15 16.70
N SER A 32 -17.33 -5.02 17.43
CA SER A 32 -18.11 -6.18 17.89
C SER A 32 -18.66 -7.00 16.72
N GLU A 33 -19.08 -6.35 15.65
CA GLU A 33 -19.65 -7.02 14.48
C GLU A 33 -18.57 -7.69 13.61
N PHE A 34 -17.41 -7.03 13.39
CA PHE A 34 -16.50 -7.41 12.33
C PHE A 34 -15.15 -7.98 12.78
N ASN A 35 -14.70 -7.76 14.02
CA ASN A 35 -13.34 -8.16 14.40
C ASN A 35 -13.14 -9.68 14.44
N ASN A 36 -14.15 -10.44 14.88
CA ASN A 36 -14.05 -11.91 14.92
C ASN A 36 -13.89 -12.52 13.53
N GLU A 37 -14.64 -12.01 12.54
CA GLU A 37 -14.52 -12.47 11.16
C GLU A 37 -13.16 -12.05 10.57
N ARG A 38 -12.66 -10.84 10.86
CA ARG A 38 -11.30 -10.41 10.49
C ARG A 38 -10.24 -11.40 10.99
N ILE A 39 -10.32 -11.80 12.24
CA ILE A 39 -9.37 -12.77 12.83
C ILE A 39 -9.48 -14.13 12.13
N ALA A 40 -10.68 -14.58 11.81
CA ALA A 40 -10.90 -15.82 11.07
C ALA A 40 -10.31 -15.75 9.64
N LEU A 41 -10.45 -14.60 8.95
CA LEU A 41 -9.85 -14.39 7.64
C LEU A 41 -8.31 -14.41 7.70
N LEU A 42 -7.71 -13.77 8.71
CA LEU A 42 -6.26 -13.82 8.93
C LEU A 42 -5.78 -15.25 9.24
N HIS A 43 -6.57 -16.02 10.01
CA HIS A 43 -6.26 -17.43 10.22
C HIS A 43 -6.33 -18.24 8.92
N SER A 44 -7.30 -17.96 8.05
CA SER A 44 -7.42 -18.61 6.74
C SER A 44 -6.20 -18.37 5.85
N ARG A 45 -5.54 -17.20 5.92
CA ARG A 45 -4.26 -16.94 5.24
C ARG A 45 -3.17 -17.93 5.66
N LYS A 46 -3.09 -18.25 6.97
CA LYS A 46 -2.10 -19.22 7.51
C LYS A 46 -2.39 -20.63 7.02
N MET A 47 -3.67 -21.03 7.00
CA MET A 47 -4.06 -22.34 6.46
C MET A 47 -3.74 -22.45 4.97
N LYS A 48 -3.99 -21.37 4.20
CA LYS A 48 -3.67 -21.33 2.76
C LYS A 48 -2.16 -21.40 2.49
N GLN A 49 -1.34 -20.84 3.38
CA GLN A 49 0.12 -20.97 3.28
C GLN A 49 0.57 -22.43 3.38
N ILE A 50 -0.03 -23.22 4.27
CA ILE A 50 0.28 -24.66 4.39
C ILE A 50 -0.01 -25.39 3.07
N GLU A 51 -1.10 -25.03 2.37
CA GLU A 51 -1.41 -25.61 1.06
C GLU A 51 -0.32 -25.26 0.03
N PHE A 52 0.14 -24.00 -0.02
CA PHE A 52 1.21 -23.56 -0.91
C PHE A 52 2.53 -24.31 -0.62
N ASP A 53 2.88 -24.48 0.65
CA ASP A 53 4.07 -25.23 1.09
C ASP A 53 4.02 -26.71 0.65
N HIS A 54 2.81 -27.23 0.33
CA HIS A 54 2.59 -28.56 -0.25
C HIS A 54 2.36 -28.51 -1.78
N HIS A 55 2.84 -27.48 -2.47
CA HIS A 55 2.72 -27.29 -3.94
C HIS A 55 1.27 -27.18 -4.47
N GLN A 56 0.31 -26.82 -3.60
CA GLN A 56 -1.03 -26.48 -4.07
C GLN A 56 -1.07 -25.00 -4.47
N LEU A 57 -0.51 -24.69 -5.64
CA LEU A 57 -0.37 -23.32 -6.12
C LEU A 57 -1.72 -22.61 -6.33
N PRO A 58 -1.75 -21.27 -6.32
CA PRO A 58 -2.96 -20.49 -6.60
C PRO A 58 -3.55 -20.84 -7.96
N LYS A 59 -4.88 -20.89 -8.03
CA LYS A 59 -5.67 -21.17 -9.24
C LYS A 59 -6.88 -20.26 -9.33
N PHE A 60 -7.43 -20.12 -10.52
CA PHE A 60 -8.77 -19.57 -10.67
C PHE A 60 -9.77 -20.49 -10.00
N LEU A 61 -10.57 -19.96 -9.08
CA LEU A 61 -11.45 -20.76 -8.23
C LEU A 61 -12.58 -21.40 -9.08
N PRO A 62 -12.70 -22.74 -9.18
CA PRO A 62 -13.76 -23.37 -9.97
C PRO A 62 -15.16 -23.01 -9.48
N GLU A 63 -15.35 -22.88 -8.16
CA GLU A 63 -16.64 -22.55 -7.53
C GLU A 63 -17.16 -21.15 -7.87
N THR A 64 -16.28 -20.24 -8.29
CA THR A 64 -16.63 -18.86 -8.67
C THR A 64 -16.60 -18.62 -10.19
N GLU A 65 -16.49 -19.65 -11.00
CA GLU A 65 -16.46 -19.54 -12.47
C GLU A 65 -17.66 -18.73 -13.01
N LYS A 66 -18.84 -18.88 -12.42
CA LYS A 66 -20.03 -18.12 -12.81
C LYS A 66 -19.88 -16.60 -12.59
N ILE A 67 -19.08 -16.19 -11.60
CA ILE A 67 -18.76 -14.79 -11.38
C ILE A 67 -17.86 -14.29 -12.50
N ARG A 68 -16.78 -15.02 -12.82
CA ARG A 68 -15.84 -14.64 -13.89
C ARG A 68 -16.50 -14.57 -15.27
N ASN A 69 -17.39 -15.51 -15.57
CA ASN A 69 -18.07 -15.61 -16.85
C ASN A 69 -19.39 -14.83 -16.92
N GLY A 70 -19.89 -14.33 -15.76
CA GLY A 70 -21.15 -13.60 -15.67
C GLY A 70 -21.10 -12.22 -16.34
N ASN A 71 -22.24 -11.80 -16.87
CA ASN A 71 -22.41 -10.48 -17.47
C ASN A 71 -22.92 -9.49 -16.41
N TRP A 72 -22.02 -9.01 -15.55
CA TRP A 72 -22.27 -8.00 -14.53
C TRP A 72 -21.21 -6.92 -14.59
N VAL A 73 -21.52 -5.74 -14.08
CA VAL A 73 -20.63 -4.59 -13.96
C VAL A 73 -20.75 -3.97 -12.57
N CYS A 74 -19.75 -3.19 -12.18
CA CYS A 74 -19.82 -2.40 -10.97
C CYS A 74 -20.76 -1.19 -11.15
N ASN A 75 -21.22 -0.63 -10.03
CA ASN A 75 -22.03 0.59 -10.03
C ASN A 75 -21.25 1.76 -10.65
N PRO A 76 -21.97 2.74 -11.25
CA PRO A 76 -21.33 3.91 -11.85
C PRO A 76 -20.40 4.65 -10.90
N LEU A 77 -19.32 5.19 -11.46
CA LEU A 77 -18.35 6.01 -10.74
C LEU A 77 -18.94 7.43 -10.50
N PRO A 78 -18.66 8.05 -9.34
CA PRO A 78 -19.01 9.43 -9.10
C PRO A 78 -18.19 10.37 -9.99
N LYS A 79 -18.72 11.58 -10.20
CA LYS A 79 -18.17 12.54 -11.17
C LYS A 79 -16.69 12.88 -10.91
N ASP A 80 -16.33 13.05 -9.66
CA ASP A 80 -14.98 13.42 -9.21
C ASP A 80 -13.97 12.27 -9.21
N LEU A 81 -14.42 11.04 -9.52
CA LEU A 81 -13.58 9.87 -9.77
C LEU A 81 -13.57 9.41 -11.24
N LEU A 82 -14.16 10.15 -12.18
CA LEU A 82 -14.15 9.75 -13.60
C LEU A 82 -12.77 9.91 -14.25
N ASP A 83 -12.00 10.93 -13.84
CA ASP A 83 -10.65 11.20 -14.33
C ASP A 83 -9.63 11.02 -13.20
N ARG A 84 -8.90 9.92 -13.25
CA ARG A 84 -7.88 9.57 -12.28
C ARG A 84 -6.50 9.40 -12.92
N ARG A 85 -6.23 10.14 -14.00
CA ARG A 85 -5.00 9.97 -14.80
C ARG A 85 -3.71 10.11 -14.00
N VAL A 86 -3.67 10.93 -12.94
CA VAL A 86 -2.55 10.99 -12.00
C VAL A 86 -3.06 11.04 -10.58
N GLU A 87 -2.64 10.09 -9.77
CA GLU A 87 -2.85 10.07 -8.34
C GLU A 87 -1.53 10.34 -7.62
N ILE A 88 -1.57 11.18 -6.60
CA ILE A 88 -0.44 11.35 -5.69
C ILE A 88 -0.70 10.57 -4.40
N THR A 89 0.34 9.95 -3.85
CA THR A 89 0.28 9.26 -2.56
C THR A 89 1.22 9.92 -1.56
N GLY A 90 0.88 9.86 -0.29
CA GLY A 90 1.72 10.35 0.79
C GLY A 90 1.11 10.13 2.16
N PRO A 91 1.93 10.25 3.22
CA PRO A 91 1.49 10.07 4.60
C PRO A 91 0.47 11.14 5.02
N VAL A 92 -0.20 10.89 6.13
CA VAL A 92 -1.23 11.77 6.70
C VAL A 92 -0.66 12.95 7.51
N GLU A 93 0.64 13.24 7.40
CA GLU A 93 1.30 14.39 7.99
C GLU A 93 0.73 15.71 7.44
N ARG A 94 0.51 16.69 8.29
CA ARG A 94 -0.19 17.95 8.00
C ARG A 94 0.32 18.68 6.76
N LYS A 95 1.63 18.90 6.67
CA LYS A 95 2.26 19.57 5.52
C LYS A 95 2.15 18.74 4.24
N MET A 96 2.30 17.41 4.36
CA MET A 96 2.22 16.52 3.22
C MET A 96 0.80 16.46 2.66
N VAL A 97 -0.23 16.44 3.52
CA VAL A 97 -1.64 16.53 3.11
C VAL A 97 -1.91 17.81 2.30
N ILE A 98 -1.44 18.97 2.78
CA ILE A 98 -1.62 20.24 2.06
C ILE A 98 -0.91 20.20 0.70
N ASN A 99 0.34 19.74 0.66
CA ASN A 99 1.12 19.66 -0.57
C ASN A 99 0.51 18.70 -1.60
N ALA A 100 0.01 17.55 -1.15
CA ALA A 100 -0.60 16.55 -2.02
C ALA A 100 -1.94 17.05 -2.60
N LEU A 101 -2.80 17.65 -1.79
CA LEU A 101 -4.05 18.24 -2.26
C LEU A 101 -3.83 19.37 -3.27
N ASN A 102 -2.76 20.15 -3.13
CA ASN A 102 -2.39 21.24 -4.04
C ASN A 102 -1.53 20.82 -5.23
N SER A 103 -1.18 19.53 -5.37
CA SER A 103 -0.18 19.05 -6.32
C SER A 103 -0.58 19.16 -7.80
N GLY A 104 -1.87 19.37 -8.10
CA GLY A 104 -2.43 19.32 -9.45
C GLY A 104 -2.71 17.89 -9.94
N ALA A 105 -2.55 16.87 -9.08
CA ALA A 105 -3.02 15.51 -9.34
C ALA A 105 -4.55 15.47 -9.37
N SER A 106 -5.13 14.47 -10.07
CA SER A 106 -6.57 14.25 -10.07
C SER A 106 -7.07 13.81 -8.70
N THR A 107 -6.32 12.92 -8.06
CA THR A 107 -6.66 12.38 -6.74
C THR A 107 -5.44 12.33 -5.83
N PHE A 108 -5.68 12.33 -4.53
CA PHE A 108 -4.69 12.13 -3.48
C PHE A 108 -5.09 10.95 -2.60
N MET A 109 -4.23 9.95 -2.51
CA MET A 109 -4.36 8.87 -1.53
C MET A 109 -3.58 9.23 -0.26
N ALA A 110 -4.31 9.64 0.78
CA ALA A 110 -3.77 9.83 2.13
C ALA A 110 -3.61 8.47 2.81
N ASP A 111 -2.42 8.19 3.28
CA ASP A 111 -1.99 6.85 3.63
C ASP A 111 -1.70 6.68 5.12
N PHE A 112 -2.46 5.84 5.80
CA PHE A 112 -2.20 5.37 7.17
C PHE A 112 -1.34 4.10 7.21
N GLU A 113 -1.06 3.48 6.07
CA GLU A 113 -0.38 2.20 5.96
C GLU A 113 1.10 2.35 5.61
N ASP A 114 1.54 1.99 4.39
CA ASP A 114 2.95 1.81 4.04
C ASP A 114 3.80 3.08 4.08
N SER A 115 3.24 4.23 3.73
CA SER A 115 3.96 5.51 3.81
C SER A 115 3.83 6.21 5.17
N ASN A 116 3.18 5.57 6.14
CA ASN A 116 3.07 6.07 7.50
C ASN A 116 3.77 5.13 8.49
N SER A 117 4.48 5.70 9.46
CA SER A 117 4.84 4.94 10.67
C SER A 117 3.67 5.07 11.65
N PRO A 118 2.99 3.98 12.01
CA PRO A 118 1.72 4.05 12.74
C PRO A 118 1.93 4.26 14.25
N THR A 119 2.69 5.31 14.61
CA THR A 119 2.70 5.81 15.98
C THR A 119 1.31 6.33 16.33
N TRP A 120 0.97 6.33 17.62
CA TRP A 120 -0.30 6.89 18.08
C TRP A 120 -0.51 8.32 17.61
N GLU A 121 0.53 9.13 17.74
CA GLU A 121 0.53 10.53 17.32
C GLU A 121 0.28 10.67 15.82
N ASN A 122 1.03 9.95 14.97
CA ASN A 122 0.87 10.03 13.52
C ASN A 122 -0.55 9.61 13.06
N CYS A 123 -1.10 8.56 13.68
CA CYS A 123 -2.43 8.09 13.33
C CYS A 123 -3.52 9.08 13.76
N MET A 124 -3.45 9.60 14.97
CA MET A 124 -4.48 10.51 15.48
C MET A 124 -4.36 11.93 14.90
N ASP A 125 -3.16 12.45 14.76
CA ASP A 125 -2.95 13.73 14.05
C ASP A 125 -3.32 13.60 12.58
N GLY A 126 -3.08 12.44 11.95
CA GLY A 126 -3.56 12.14 10.61
C GLY A 126 -5.07 12.30 10.48
N GLN A 127 -5.84 11.76 11.43
CA GLN A 127 -7.30 11.93 11.45
C GLN A 127 -7.73 13.41 11.58
N ARG A 128 -7.05 14.18 12.44
CA ARG A 128 -7.27 15.63 12.55
C ARG A 128 -6.94 16.36 11.26
N ASN A 129 -5.79 16.06 10.66
CA ASN A 129 -5.32 16.68 9.44
C ASN A 129 -6.29 16.47 8.28
N LEU A 130 -6.83 15.26 8.13
CA LEU A 130 -7.83 14.97 7.11
C LEU A 130 -9.16 15.68 7.40
N THR A 131 -9.60 15.73 8.65
CA THR A 131 -10.81 16.48 9.04
C THR A 131 -10.64 17.97 8.75
N ASP A 132 -9.50 18.56 9.11
CA ASP A 132 -9.19 19.98 8.83
C ASP A 132 -9.12 20.26 7.33
N ALA A 133 -8.56 19.32 6.54
CA ALA A 133 -8.50 19.45 5.08
C ALA A 133 -9.89 19.44 4.44
N ILE A 134 -10.77 18.53 4.86
CA ILE A 134 -12.14 18.41 4.36
C ILE A 134 -12.97 19.65 4.72
N ASN A 135 -12.76 20.20 5.92
CA ASN A 135 -13.38 21.45 6.37
C ASN A 135 -12.71 22.71 5.81
N LYS A 136 -11.62 22.56 5.03
CA LYS A 136 -10.83 23.68 4.46
C LYS A 136 -10.21 24.60 5.51
N THR A 137 -9.92 24.07 6.68
CA THR A 137 -9.31 24.81 7.82
C THR A 137 -7.84 24.44 8.03
N ILE A 138 -7.33 23.46 7.29
CA ILE A 138 -5.94 23.02 7.41
C ILE A 138 -4.97 24.12 6.99
N SER A 139 -4.00 24.40 7.83
CA SER A 139 -2.86 25.26 7.55
C SER A 139 -1.64 24.77 8.30
N PHE A 140 -0.45 25.09 7.80
CA PHE A 140 0.82 24.77 8.43
C PHE A 140 1.80 25.92 8.22
N GLU A 141 2.52 26.30 9.26
CA GLU A 141 3.63 27.26 9.17
C GLU A 141 4.91 26.57 9.63
N ASN A 142 5.94 26.58 8.78
CA ASN A 142 7.22 25.99 9.16
C ASN A 142 8.04 26.97 10.05
N GLU A 143 9.15 26.48 10.62
CA GLU A 143 10.05 27.25 11.47
C GLU A 143 10.61 28.53 10.82
N ASN A 144 10.66 28.57 9.50
CA ASN A 144 11.13 29.73 8.71
C ASN A 144 9.99 30.71 8.38
N GLY A 145 8.79 30.54 8.95
CA GLY A 145 7.62 31.38 8.72
C GLY A 145 6.94 31.19 7.35
N LYS A 146 7.29 30.14 6.59
CA LYS A 146 6.60 29.82 5.35
C LYS A 146 5.27 29.14 5.66
N LYS A 147 4.19 29.74 5.14
CA LYS A 147 2.83 29.23 5.29
C LYS A 147 2.46 28.29 4.15
N TYR A 148 1.68 27.27 4.49
CA TYR A 148 1.10 26.28 3.59
C TYR A 148 -0.41 26.26 3.87
N GLU A 149 -1.19 26.47 2.83
CA GLU A 149 -2.66 26.54 2.88
C GLU A 149 -3.23 25.86 1.63
N LEU A 150 -4.52 25.52 1.65
CA LEU A 150 -5.17 24.93 0.49
C LEU A 150 -5.41 25.97 -0.60
N GLY A 151 -5.17 25.57 -1.84
CA GLY A 151 -5.51 26.33 -3.02
C GLY A 151 -6.97 26.15 -3.46
N GLU A 152 -7.30 26.64 -4.64
CA GLU A 152 -8.67 26.54 -5.19
C GLU A 152 -8.96 25.18 -5.83
N ASN A 153 -7.98 24.60 -6.52
CA ASN A 153 -8.12 23.35 -7.26
C ASN A 153 -7.42 22.23 -6.49
N LEU A 154 -8.21 21.43 -5.78
CA LEU A 154 -7.69 20.36 -4.92
C LEU A 154 -7.87 19.01 -5.60
N ALA A 155 -6.94 18.11 -5.34
CA ALA A 155 -7.09 16.70 -5.68
C ALA A 155 -8.25 16.07 -4.88
N THR A 156 -8.99 15.15 -5.49
CA THR A 156 -10.01 14.37 -4.79
C THR A 156 -9.34 13.44 -3.77
N LEU A 157 -9.82 13.46 -2.53
CA LEU A 157 -9.22 12.71 -1.43
C LEU A 157 -9.71 11.26 -1.39
N LEU A 158 -8.77 10.33 -1.33
CA LEU A 158 -8.98 8.93 -0.97
C LEU A 158 -8.13 8.61 0.26
N VAL A 159 -8.54 7.63 1.07
CA VAL A 159 -7.82 7.25 2.29
C VAL A 159 -7.49 5.76 2.27
N ARG A 160 -6.23 5.42 2.53
CA ARG A 160 -5.81 4.03 2.74
C ARG A 160 -5.71 3.74 4.24
N PRO A 161 -6.67 3.00 4.82
CA PRO A 161 -6.54 2.51 6.20
C PRO A 161 -5.44 1.45 6.27
N ARG A 162 -4.94 1.18 7.46
CA ARG A 162 -4.02 0.07 7.71
C ARG A 162 -4.60 -1.27 7.25
N GLY A 163 -3.72 -2.18 6.83
CA GLY A 163 -4.10 -3.53 6.40
C GLY A 163 -4.77 -4.35 7.52
N LEU A 164 -5.53 -5.38 7.15
CA LEU A 164 -6.29 -6.23 8.08
C LEU A 164 -5.43 -6.89 9.15
N HIS A 165 -4.14 -7.08 8.89
CA HIS A 165 -3.18 -7.73 9.80
C HIS A 165 -2.67 -6.80 10.91
N LEU A 166 -2.86 -5.48 10.79
CA LEU A 166 -2.37 -4.50 11.75
C LEU A 166 -3.40 -4.22 12.86
N GLU A 167 -2.88 -4.02 14.05
CA GLU A 167 -3.67 -3.67 15.24
C GLU A 167 -3.39 -2.23 15.67
N GLU A 168 -4.32 -1.65 16.43
CA GLU A 168 -4.10 -0.39 17.16
C GLU A 168 -3.92 -0.71 18.64
N LYS A 169 -2.66 -0.68 19.10
CA LYS A 169 -2.29 -1.08 20.46
C LYS A 169 -2.78 -0.15 21.56
N ASN A 170 -3.16 1.09 21.19
CA ASN A 170 -3.61 2.12 22.14
C ASN A 170 -5.14 2.14 22.31
N ILE A 171 -5.86 1.28 21.59
CA ILE A 171 -7.31 1.11 21.73
C ILE A 171 -7.62 -0.35 22.03
N GLU A 172 -8.38 -0.57 23.07
CA GLU A 172 -8.83 -1.91 23.48
C GLU A 172 -10.35 -1.99 23.60
N PHE A 173 -10.89 -3.13 23.19
CA PHE A 173 -12.28 -3.54 23.42
C PHE A 173 -12.27 -4.80 24.27
N ASN A 174 -12.79 -4.74 25.49
CA ASN A 174 -12.78 -5.84 26.47
C ASN A 174 -11.38 -6.41 26.75
N GLY A 175 -10.33 -5.60 26.69
CA GLY A 175 -8.94 -6.01 26.88
C GLY A 175 -8.28 -6.63 25.65
N GLU A 176 -8.95 -6.65 24.49
CA GLU A 176 -8.37 -7.03 23.19
C GLU A 176 -8.01 -5.79 22.38
N LYS A 177 -6.84 -5.80 21.74
CA LYS A 177 -6.41 -4.71 20.88
C LYS A 177 -7.35 -4.54 19.69
N ALA A 178 -7.62 -3.29 19.33
CA ALA A 178 -8.46 -2.97 18.20
C ALA A 178 -7.80 -3.33 16.86
N SER A 179 -8.61 -3.57 15.83
CA SER A 179 -8.14 -3.63 14.44
C SER A 179 -7.72 -2.25 13.97
N GLY A 180 -6.47 -2.09 13.52
CA GLY A 180 -5.99 -0.83 12.94
C GLY A 180 -6.84 -0.39 11.74
N SER A 181 -7.24 -1.33 10.87
CA SER A 181 -8.07 -1.05 9.71
C SER A 181 -9.46 -0.51 10.08
N LEU A 182 -10.12 -1.11 11.09
CA LEU A 182 -11.44 -0.64 11.55
C LEU A 182 -11.35 0.71 12.26
N ILE A 183 -10.27 0.98 12.98
CA ILE A 183 -10.07 2.27 13.65
C ILE A 183 -9.82 3.38 12.64
N ASP A 184 -8.88 3.18 11.69
CA ASP A 184 -8.58 4.19 10.67
C ASP A 184 -9.80 4.50 9.81
N PHE A 185 -10.46 3.46 9.30
CA PHE A 185 -11.71 3.60 8.55
C PHE A 185 -12.81 4.27 9.36
N GLY A 186 -13.05 3.76 10.57
CA GLY A 186 -14.20 4.16 11.39
C GLY A 186 -14.12 5.61 11.84
N ILE A 187 -12.96 6.08 12.32
CA ILE A 187 -12.77 7.48 12.71
C ILE A 187 -12.95 8.40 11.50
N TYR A 188 -12.24 8.11 10.40
CA TYR A 188 -12.31 8.91 9.19
C TYR A 188 -13.73 8.99 8.63
N PHE A 189 -14.39 7.86 8.45
CA PHE A 189 -15.73 7.78 7.90
C PHE A 189 -16.75 8.50 8.77
N PHE A 190 -16.79 8.19 10.08
CA PHE A 190 -17.76 8.78 11.00
C PHE A 190 -17.67 10.30 11.06
N ARG A 191 -16.46 10.83 11.11
CA ARG A 191 -16.24 12.28 11.26
C ARG A 191 -16.47 13.07 9.97
N ASN A 192 -16.25 12.45 8.81
CA ASN A 192 -16.07 13.22 7.59
C ASN A 192 -17.08 12.89 6.47
N ALA A 193 -17.76 11.73 6.50
CA ALA A 193 -18.55 11.26 5.37
C ALA A 193 -19.65 12.24 4.96
N LYS A 194 -20.39 12.81 5.91
CA LYS A 194 -21.47 13.77 5.62
C LYS A 194 -20.93 15.07 5.01
N THR A 195 -19.87 15.63 5.58
CA THR A 195 -19.23 16.85 5.04
C THR A 195 -18.67 16.62 3.64
N LEU A 196 -18.07 15.45 3.37
CA LEU A 196 -17.61 15.11 2.02
C LEU A 196 -18.75 15.09 1.00
N ILE A 197 -19.87 14.48 1.36
CA ILE A 197 -21.08 14.45 0.51
C ILE A 197 -21.64 15.87 0.29
N GLU A 198 -21.73 16.69 1.33
CA GLU A 198 -22.15 18.08 1.24
C GLU A 198 -21.21 18.91 0.35
N ASN A 199 -19.93 18.60 0.34
CA ASN A 199 -18.92 19.21 -0.54
C ASN A 199 -18.97 18.69 -1.99
N GLY A 200 -19.87 17.75 -2.32
CA GLY A 200 -20.04 17.19 -3.67
C GLY A 200 -19.04 16.08 -4.02
N SER A 201 -18.40 15.48 -3.02
CA SER A 201 -17.50 14.33 -3.13
C SER A 201 -18.07 13.13 -2.36
N GLY A 202 -17.24 12.24 -1.87
CA GLY A 202 -17.66 11.10 -1.08
C GLY A 202 -16.53 10.53 -0.21
N PRO A 203 -16.86 9.61 0.72
CA PRO A 203 -15.88 8.89 1.50
C PRO A 203 -15.24 7.78 0.64
N TYR A 204 -14.05 8.07 0.09
CA TYR A 204 -13.34 7.19 -0.83
C TYR A 204 -12.14 6.55 -0.16
N PHE A 205 -11.89 5.27 -0.49
CA PHE A 205 -10.87 4.46 0.17
C PHE A 205 -9.97 3.74 -0.83
N TYR A 206 -8.78 3.37 -0.34
CA TYR A 206 -7.91 2.34 -0.89
C TYR A 206 -7.83 1.16 0.08
N LEU A 207 -7.97 -0.07 -0.41
CA LEU A 207 -7.92 -1.28 0.43
C LEU A 207 -6.62 -2.03 0.19
N PRO A 208 -5.70 -2.07 1.19
CA PRO A 208 -4.40 -2.69 1.04
C PRO A 208 -4.40 -4.19 1.33
N LYS A 209 -3.46 -4.90 0.71
CA LYS A 209 -2.99 -6.24 1.08
C LYS A 209 -4.07 -7.31 1.23
N LEU A 210 -5.14 -7.23 0.40
CA LEU A 210 -6.12 -8.30 0.34
C LEU A 210 -5.50 -9.54 -0.31
N GLU A 211 -5.77 -10.71 0.27
CA GLU A 211 -5.29 -12.00 -0.24
C GLU A 211 -6.41 -12.88 -0.80
N HIS A 212 -7.66 -12.60 -0.46
CA HIS A 212 -8.81 -13.41 -0.85
C HIS A 212 -10.07 -12.56 -1.04
N TYR A 213 -10.96 -12.93 -1.97
CA TYR A 213 -12.21 -12.20 -2.24
C TYR A 213 -13.14 -12.11 -1.02
N LYS A 214 -13.05 -13.05 -0.07
CA LYS A 214 -13.80 -12.98 1.20
C LYS A 214 -13.39 -11.78 2.06
N GLU A 215 -12.16 -11.33 1.94
CA GLU A 215 -11.70 -10.10 2.60
C GLU A 215 -12.32 -8.86 1.94
N ALA A 216 -12.52 -8.88 0.62
CA ALA A 216 -13.28 -7.86 -0.08
C ALA A 216 -14.76 -7.87 0.32
N LYS A 217 -15.36 -9.07 0.48
CA LYS A 217 -16.70 -9.22 1.02
C LYS A 217 -16.82 -8.63 2.43
N TRP A 218 -15.87 -8.94 3.30
CA TRP A 218 -15.81 -8.38 4.65
C TRP A 218 -15.79 -6.85 4.63
N TRP A 219 -14.97 -6.23 3.77
CA TRP A 219 -14.97 -4.78 3.60
C TRP A 219 -16.30 -4.25 3.06
N ASN A 220 -16.93 -4.96 2.14
CA ASN A 220 -18.27 -4.59 1.65
C ASN A 220 -19.32 -4.58 2.77
N ASP A 221 -19.27 -5.58 3.65
CA ASP A 221 -20.18 -5.68 4.78
C ASP A 221 -19.91 -4.55 5.81
N VAL A 222 -18.64 -4.22 6.07
CA VAL A 222 -18.23 -3.04 6.87
C VAL A 222 -18.78 -1.74 6.26
N PHE A 223 -18.67 -1.55 4.94
CA PHE A 223 -19.17 -0.36 4.26
C PHE A 223 -20.69 -0.25 4.35
N ARG A 224 -21.39 -1.34 4.16
CA ARG A 224 -22.86 -1.38 4.27
C ARG A 224 -23.31 -1.04 5.67
N PHE A 225 -22.73 -1.65 6.68
CA PHE A 225 -23.01 -1.36 8.08
C PHE A 225 -22.77 0.12 8.40
N ALA A 226 -21.62 0.66 8.00
CA ALA A 226 -21.25 2.04 8.30
C ALA A 226 -22.20 3.06 7.63
N GLN A 227 -22.59 2.82 6.36
CA GLN A 227 -23.55 3.67 5.65
C GLN A 227 -24.93 3.61 6.29
N ASP A 228 -25.42 2.43 6.67
CA ASP A 228 -26.70 2.29 7.38
C ASP A 228 -26.68 2.99 8.73
N TYR A 229 -25.56 2.88 9.48
CA TYR A 229 -25.39 3.53 10.78
C TYR A 229 -25.52 5.05 10.70
N LEU A 230 -24.89 5.68 9.71
CA LEU A 230 -24.96 7.13 9.48
C LEU A 230 -26.15 7.57 8.62
N GLN A 231 -27.00 6.65 8.16
CA GLN A 231 -28.13 6.88 7.25
C GLN A 231 -27.66 7.53 5.93
N ILE A 232 -26.54 7.02 5.39
CA ILE A 232 -25.98 7.40 4.09
C ILE A 232 -26.42 6.35 3.06
N PRO A 233 -26.83 6.76 1.83
CA PRO A 233 -27.23 5.81 0.80
C PRO A 233 -26.16 4.77 0.49
N GLN A 234 -26.57 3.50 0.31
CA GLN A 234 -25.66 2.44 -0.08
C GLN A 234 -24.97 2.75 -1.43
N GLY A 235 -23.68 2.40 -1.55
CA GLY A 235 -22.88 2.70 -2.73
C GLY A 235 -22.27 4.11 -2.77
N THR A 236 -22.47 4.93 -1.73
CA THR A 236 -21.83 6.25 -1.57
C THR A 236 -20.31 6.09 -1.28
N ILE A 237 -19.93 5.16 -0.45
CA ILE A 237 -18.52 4.76 -0.30
C ILE A 237 -18.03 4.22 -1.63
N LYS A 238 -16.83 4.65 -2.05
CA LYS A 238 -16.10 4.03 -3.15
C LYS A 238 -14.72 3.57 -2.68
N ALA A 239 -14.29 2.41 -3.19
CA ALA A 239 -13.01 1.84 -2.83
C ALA A 239 -12.27 1.28 -4.05
N THR A 240 -10.98 1.59 -4.13
CA THR A 240 -10.03 0.95 -5.03
C THR A 240 -9.26 -0.12 -4.25
N VAL A 241 -9.14 -1.32 -4.79
CA VAL A 241 -8.36 -2.38 -4.16
C VAL A 241 -6.95 -2.40 -4.73
N LEU A 242 -5.94 -2.37 -3.87
CA LEU A 242 -4.57 -2.67 -4.24
C LEU A 242 -4.43 -4.17 -4.50
N ILE A 243 -4.18 -4.52 -5.75
CA ILE A 243 -3.81 -5.89 -6.12
C ILE A 243 -2.31 -5.99 -6.00
N GLU A 244 -1.87 -6.24 -4.80
CA GLU A 244 -0.46 -6.26 -4.40
C GLU A 244 -0.07 -7.58 -3.72
N THR A 245 -0.94 -8.59 -3.82
CA THR A 245 -0.65 -9.95 -3.40
C THR A 245 -0.85 -10.91 -4.56
N ILE A 246 0.04 -11.91 -4.67
CA ILE A 246 -0.04 -12.91 -5.74
C ILE A 246 -1.37 -13.68 -5.70
N THR A 247 -1.92 -13.91 -4.52
CA THR A 247 -3.20 -14.62 -4.35
C THR A 247 -4.39 -13.83 -4.87
N ALA A 248 -4.43 -12.51 -4.64
CA ALA A 248 -5.50 -11.64 -5.13
C ALA A 248 -5.54 -11.57 -6.67
N ALA A 249 -4.39 -11.67 -7.35
CA ALA A 249 -4.34 -11.63 -8.82
C ALA A 249 -5.15 -12.76 -9.48
N PHE A 250 -5.41 -13.85 -8.78
CA PHE A 250 -6.25 -14.96 -9.25
C PHE A 250 -7.74 -14.72 -9.01
N GLN A 251 -8.13 -13.70 -8.25
CA GLN A 251 -9.50 -13.49 -7.77
C GLN A 251 -10.02 -12.07 -8.07
N LEU A 252 -9.58 -11.46 -9.17
CA LEU A 252 -9.93 -10.05 -9.49
C LEU A 252 -11.43 -9.86 -9.75
N ASP A 253 -12.04 -10.77 -10.52
CA ASP A 253 -13.47 -10.72 -10.77
C ASP A 253 -14.27 -10.90 -9.48
N GLU A 254 -13.85 -11.82 -8.62
CA GLU A 254 -14.49 -12.11 -7.35
C GLU A 254 -14.39 -10.92 -6.39
N ILE A 255 -13.22 -10.29 -6.28
CA ILE A 255 -13.00 -9.08 -5.48
C ILE A 255 -13.92 -7.95 -5.95
N LEU A 256 -13.96 -7.70 -7.26
CA LEU A 256 -14.85 -6.68 -7.83
C LEU A 256 -16.32 -7.03 -7.66
N PHE A 257 -16.68 -8.32 -7.71
CA PHE A 257 -18.06 -8.76 -7.54
C PHE A 257 -18.59 -8.50 -6.13
N GLU A 258 -17.78 -8.82 -5.13
CA GLU A 258 -18.14 -8.55 -3.74
C GLU A 258 -18.28 -7.04 -3.47
N LEU A 259 -17.40 -6.24 -4.07
CA LEU A 259 -17.40 -4.78 -3.93
C LEU A 259 -18.19 -4.04 -5.02
N LYS A 260 -18.98 -4.69 -5.86
CA LYS A 260 -19.57 -4.08 -7.06
C LYS A 260 -20.38 -2.80 -6.82
N GLU A 261 -20.98 -2.63 -5.65
CA GLU A 261 -21.70 -1.41 -5.28
C GLU A 261 -20.73 -0.28 -4.87
N HIS A 262 -19.55 -0.64 -4.38
CA HIS A 262 -18.58 0.28 -3.78
C HIS A 262 -17.27 0.39 -4.58
N SER A 263 -17.06 -0.42 -5.61
CA SER A 263 -15.78 -0.41 -6.32
C SER A 263 -15.59 0.85 -7.16
N SER A 264 -14.37 1.42 -7.09
CA SER A 264 -13.86 2.41 -8.04
C SER A 264 -12.66 1.89 -8.85
N GLY A 265 -12.34 0.60 -8.74
CA GLY A 265 -11.31 -0.06 -9.54
C GLY A 265 -10.29 -0.84 -8.75
N LEU A 266 -9.23 -1.23 -9.46
CA LEU A 266 -8.08 -1.95 -8.92
C LEU A 266 -6.80 -1.17 -9.25
N ASN A 267 -5.78 -1.34 -8.40
CA ASN A 267 -4.48 -0.71 -8.60
C ASN A 267 -3.36 -1.76 -8.58
N CYS A 268 -2.32 -1.56 -9.36
CA CYS A 268 -1.14 -2.42 -9.40
C CYS A 268 -0.07 -1.92 -8.43
N GLY A 269 0.28 -2.72 -7.41
CA GLY A 269 1.39 -2.46 -6.48
C GLY A 269 2.59 -3.36 -6.79
N ARG A 270 3.74 -2.78 -7.18
CA ARG A 270 4.89 -3.54 -7.69
C ARG A 270 5.67 -4.26 -6.59
N TRP A 271 6.19 -3.53 -5.60
CA TRP A 271 7.09 -4.12 -4.59
C TRP A 271 6.37 -5.11 -3.68
N ASP A 272 5.18 -4.75 -3.20
CA ASP A 272 4.34 -5.65 -2.42
C ASP A 272 3.96 -6.92 -3.19
N TYR A 273 3.69 -6.80 -4.50
CA TYR A 273 3.37 -7.96 -5.32
C TYR A 273 4.53 -8.95 -5.42
N ILE A 274 5.76 -8.45 -5.64
CA ILE A 274 6.97 -9.28 -5.67
C ILE A 274 7.25 -9.83 -4.26
N PHE A 275 7.12 -9.01 -3.22
CA PHE A 275 7.21 -9.46 -1.83
C PHE A 275 6.22 -10.59 -1.54
N SER A 276 4.96 -10.43 -1.94
CA SER A 276 3.94 -11.46 -1.79
C SER A 276 4.28 -12.75 -2.54
N TYR A 277 4.84 -12.66 -3.75
CA TYR A 277 5.31 -13.81 -4.53
C TYR A 277 6.38 -14.59 -3.76
N ILE A 278 7.42 -13.93 -3.26
CA ILE A 278 8.47 -14.55 -2.43
C ILE A 278 7.85 -15.15 -1.16
N LYS A 279 7.03 -14.38 -0.45
CA LYS A 279 6.40 -14.78 0.81
C LYS A 279 5.54 -16.03 0.66
N LYS A 280 4.72 -16.10 -0.38
CA LYS A 280 3.78 -17.23 -0.58
C LYS A 280 4.48 -18.48 -1.07
N PHE A 281 5.55 -18.34 -1.84
CA PHE A 281 6.31 -19.47 -2.38
C PHE A 281 7.65 -19.71 -1.67
N ARG A 282 7.81 -19.15 -0.47
CA ARG A 282 9.06 -19.13 0.31
C ARG A 282 9.69 -20.51 0.58
N ASN A 283 8.87 -21.56 0.62
CA ASN A 283 9.31 -22.94 0.85
C ASN A 283 9.45 -23.76 -0.44
N LEU A 284 9.33 -23.12 -1.61
CA LEU A 284 9.43 -23.74 -2.93
C LEU A 284 10.68 -23.21 -3.64
N PRO A 285 11.78 -24.00 -3.68
CA PRO A 285 13.07 -23.53 -4.19
C PRO A 285 13.06 -23.08 -5.65
N GLU A 286 12.16 -23.63 -6.47
CA GLU A 286 12.01 -23.26 -7.88
C GLU A 286 11.50 -21.83 -8.08
N PHE A 287 10.83 -21.21 -7.07
CA PHE A 287 10.32 -19.84 -7.13
C PHE A 287 11.35 -18.79 -6.67
N LEU A 288 12.63 -19.07 -6.84
CA LEU A 288 13.71 -18.15 -6.49
C LEU A 288 13.64 -16.89 -7.38
N VAL A 289 13.66 -15.71 -6.75
CA VAL A 289 13.56 -14.41 -7.43
C VAL A 289 14.94 -13.77 -7.56
N PRO A 290 15.34 -13.27 -8.76
CA PRO A 290 16.61 -12.57 -8.96
C PRO A 290 16.61 -11.18 -8.30
N ASP A 291 17.70 -10.43 -8.46
CA ASP A 291 17.81 -9.05 -7.98
C ASP A 291 16.58 -8.24 -8.37
N ARG A 292 15.98 -7.53 -7.40
CA ARG A 292 14.74 -6.77 -7.61
C ARG A 292 14.78 -5.77 -8.75
N ASP A 293 15.96 -5.23 -9.06
CA ASP A 293 16.12 -4.27 -10.16
C ASP A 293 15.93 -4.93 -11.54
N GLN A 294 16.06 -6.25 -11.62
CA GLN A 294 15.81 -7.04 -12.83
C GLN A 294 14.34 -7.48 -12.95
N VAL A 295 13.55 -7.35 -11.87
CA VAL A 295 12.13 -7.70 -11.86
C VAL A 295 11.30 -6.44 -12.07
N THR A 296 10.99 -6.14 -13.32
CA THR A 296 10.26 -4.96 -13.74
C THR A 296 8.83 -5.30 -14.17
N MET A 297 7.99 -4.28 -14.41
CA MET A 297 6.64 -4.48 -14.96
C MET A 297 6.63 -5.10 -16.37
N THR A 298 7.79 -5.24 -17.01
CA THR A 298 7.96 -5.96 -18.29
C THR A 298 8.36 -7.42 -18.10
N SER A 299 8.72 -7.84 -16.89
CA SER A 299 8.93 -9.26 -16.57
C SER A 299 7.63 -10.04 -16.81
N PRO A 300 7.69 -11.28 -17.35
CA PRO A 300 6.50 -11.98 -17.85
C PRO A 300 5.34 -12.04 -16.86
N PHE A 301 5.56 -12.51 -15.62
CA PHE A 301 4.51 -12.60 -14.61
C PHE A 301 3.95 -11.22 -14.18
N MET A 302 4.80 -10.18 -14.14
CA MET A 302 4.38 -8.81 -13.82
C MET A 302 3.55 -8.20 -14.97
N SER A 303 3.95 -8.45 -16.21
CA SER A 303 3.21 -8.04 -17.40
C SER A 303 1.85 -8.76 -17.48
N ALA A 304 1.81 -10.06 -17.20
CA ALA A 304 0.57 -10.85 -17.14
C ALA A 304 -0.38 -10.30 -16.07
N TYR A 305 0.13 -10.05 -14.87
CA TYR A 305 -0.61 -9.45 -13.76
C TYR A 305 -1.23 -8.10 -14.15
N SER A 306 -0.43 -7.17 -14.69
CA SER A 306 -0.90 -5.84 -15.11
C SER A 306 -1.98 -5.94 -16.19
N LYS A 307 -1.79 -6.77 -17.23
CA LYS A 307 -2.78 -6.98 -18.31
C LYS A 307 -4.08 -7.56 -17.78
N ARG A 308 -4.00 -8.52 -16.86
CA ARG A 308 -5.19 -9.10 -16.23
C ARG A 308 -5.97 -8.06 -15.42
N VAL A 309 -5.30 -7.21 -14.65
CA VAL A 309 -5.95 -6.12 -13.92
C VAL A 309 -6.70 -5.20 -14.89
N ILE A 310 -6.07 -4.78 -16.00
CA ILE A 310 -6.69 -3.92 -17.01
C ILE A 310 -7.93 -4.59 -17.60
N GLN A 311 -7.79 -5.81 -18.13
CA GLN A 311 -8.87 -6.53 -18.76
C GLN A 311 -10.08 -6.70 -17.83
N VAL A 312 -9.85 -7.16 -16.60
CA VAL A 312 -10.93 -7.41 -15.65
C VAL A 312 -11.61 -6.11 -15.23
N CYS A 313 -10.85 -5.04 -14.92
CA CYS A 313 -11.41 -3.75 -14.57
C CYS A 313 -12.30 -3.19 -15.69
N HIS A 314 -11.81 -3.18 -16.92
CA HIS A 314 -12.56 -2.66 -18.05
C HIS A 314 -13.79 -3.52 -18.38
N LYS A 315 -13.68 -4.85 -18.26
CA LYS A 315 -14.85 -5.73 -18.35
C LYS A 315 -15.93 -5.37 -17.34
N ARG A 316 -15.55 -4.93 -16.15
CA ARG A 316 -16.46 -4.59 -15.03
C ARG A 316 -16.77 -3.09 -14.90
N ASN A 317 -16.38 -2.27 -15.89
CA ASN A 317 -16.61 -0.83 -15.98
C ASN A 317 -16.05 -0.01 -14.82
N VAL A 318 -14.83 -0.35 -14.37
CA VAL A 318 -14.08 0.39 -13.34
C VAL A 318 -12.65 0.65 -13.78
N HIS A 319 -11.95 1.54 -13.08
CA HIS A 319 -10.58 1.92 -13.39
C HIS A 319 -9.54 0.82 -13.12
N ALA A 320 -8.58 0.73 -14.02
CA ALA A 320 -7.32 0.00 -13.82
C ALA A 320 -6.19 1.01 -13.59
N MET A 321 -5.71 1.10 -12.35
CA MET A 321 -4.67 2.06 -11.98
C MET A 321 -3.28 1.42 -12.06
N GLY A 322 -2.32 2.15 -12.63
CA GLY A 322 -0.92 1.72 -12.73
C GLY A 322 -0.14 1.91 -11.42
N GLY A 323 1.15 1.62 -11.48
CA GLY A 323 2.03 1.64 -10.32
C GLY A 323 2.63 3.02 -9.99
N MET A 324 3.37 3.08 -8.88
CA MET A 324 3.96 4.30 -8.36
C MET A 324 5.30 4.64 -9.03
N ALA A 325 5.51 5.93 -9.36
CA ALA A 325 6.82 6.52 -9.60
C ALA A 325 7.31 7.22 -8.32
N ALA A 326 8.44 6.74 -7.79
CA ALA A 326 8.96 7.15 -6.49
C ALA A 326 10.12 8.17 -6.55
N GLN A 327 10.52 8.62 -7.74
CA GLN A 327 11.64 9.54 -7.91
C GLN A 327 11.39 10.87 -7.22
N ILE A 328 12.43 11.40 -6.55
CA ILE A 328 12.43 12.73 -5.96
C ILE A 328 13.33 13.62 -6.82
N PRO A 329 12.79 14.70 -7.41
CA PRO A 329 13.62 15.65 -8.15
C PRO A 329 14.69 16.30 -7.27
N VAL A 330 15.93 16.34 -7.76
CA VAL A 330 17.08 16.93 -7.06
C VAL A 330 17.16 18.42 -7.36
N LYS A 331 17.22 19.25 -6.34
CA LYS A 331 17.34 20.70 -6.52
C LYS A 331 18.64 21.06 -7.26
N ASN A 332 18.54 21.91 -8.28
CA ASN A 332 19.67 22.43 -9.05
C ASN A 332 20.53 21.37 -9.76
N ASN A 333 19.96 20.21 -10.06
CA ASN A 333 20.63 19.14 -10.84
C ASN A 333 19.73 18.70 -12.00
N GLU A 334 19.69 19.51 -13.06
CA GLU A 334 18.85 19.26 -14.24
C GLU A 334 19.22 17.97 -14.97
N ALA A 335 20.52 17.63 -15.03
CA ALA A 335 20.98 16.43 -15.72
C ALA A 335 20.52 15.14 -15.04
N GLU A 336 20.59 15.07 -13.70
CA GLU A 336 20.12 13.94 -12.92
C GLU A 336 18.59 13.84 -12.98
N ASN A 337 17.91 14.98 -12.89
CA ASN A 337 16.44 15.03 -13.02
C ASN A 337 15.97 14.56 -14.39
N GLU A 338 16.67 14.90 -15.48
CA GLU A 338 16.29 14.44 -16.82
C GLU A 338 16.39 12.92 -16.96
N ILE A 339 17.42 12.29 -16.36
CA ILE A 339 17.54 10.83 -16.30
C ILE A 339 16.38 10.21 -15.52
N ALA A 340 16.04 10.78 -14.36
CA ALA A 340 14.92 10.32 -13.54
C ALA A 340 13.58 10.48 -14.29
N TYR A 341 13.34 11.64 -14.91
CA TYR A 341 12.12 11.92 -15.67
C TYR A 341 11.99 11.05 -16.92
N ALA A 342 13.10 10.72 -17.59
CA ALA A 342 13.08 9.80 -18.73
C ALA A 342 12.58 8.42 -18.33
N LYS A 343 12.99 7.91 -17.16
CA LYS A 343 12.49 6.64 -16.60
C LYS A 343 11.00 6.74 -16.28
N VAL A 344 10.57 7.82 -15.62
CA VAL A 344 9.15 8.05 -15.30
C VAL A 344 8.32 8.12 -16.59
N ARG A 345 8.75 8.87 -17.59
CA ARG A 345 8.04 8.97 -18.89
C ARG A 345 7.87 7.60 -19.54
N ALA A 346 8.95 6.83 -19.65
CA ALA A 346 8.90 5.50 -20.26
C ALA A 346 7.96 4.56 -19.50
N ASP A 347 7.92 4.63 -18.17
CA ASP A 347 7.02 3.85 -17.33
C ASP A 347 5.56 4.24 -17.56
N LYS A 348 5.24 5.54 -17.51
CA LYS A 348 3.87 6.04 -17.68
C LYS A 348 3.35 5.87 -19.10
N GLU A 349 4.24 6.01 -20.09
CA GLU A 349 3.91 5.71 -21.48
C GLU A 349 3.54 4.23 -21.70
N ARG A 350 4.28 3.30 -21.08
CA ARG A 350 3.95 1.89 -21.08
C ARG A 350 2.59 1.63 -20.42
N GLU A 351 2.34 2.22 -19.24
CA GLU A 351 1.08 2.05 -18.51
C GLU A 351 -0.13 2.47 -19.33
N VAL A 352 -0.13 3.70 -19.86
CA VAL A 352 -1.28 4.20 -20.63
C VAL A 352 -1.47 3.44 -21.93
N LYS A 353 -0.38 3.02 -22.61
CA LYS A 353 -0.46 2.19 -23.84
C LYS A 353 -0.99 0.80 -23.56
N ASN A 354 -0.69 0.23 -22.40
CA ASN A 354 -1.22 -1.07 -21.98
C ASN A 354 -2.70 -1.00 -21.59
N GLY A 355 -3.25 0.18 -21.32
CA GLY A 355 -4.66 0.36 -21.01
C GLY A 355 -4.97 0.84 -19.59
N HIS A 356 -3.98 1.20 -18.77
CA HIS A 356 -4.25 1.82 -17.47
C HIS A 356 -4.95 3.17 -17.63
N ASP A 357 -5.90 3.45 -16.74
CA ASP A 357 -6.70 4.70 -16.72
C ASP A 357 -6.02 5.81 -15.93
N GLY A 358 -5.02 5.47 -15.17
CA GLY A 358 -4.26 6.40 -14.36
C GLY A 358 -3.03 5.74 -13.75
N THR A 359 -2.27 6.52 -13.00
CA THR A 359 -0.99 6.12 -12.41
C THR A 359 -0.73 6.82 -11.09
N TRP A 360 0.24 6.32 -10.31
CA TRP A 360 0.68 6.91 -9.06
C TRP A 360 2.01 7.63 -9.18
N VAL A 361 2.14 8.72 -8.42
CA VAL A 361 3.40 9.42 -8.15
C VAL A 361 3.52 9.68 -6.64
N ALA A 362 4.76 9.61 -6.13
CA ALA A 362 5.03 9.84 -4.70
C ALA A 362 5.54 11.28 -4.42
N HIS A 363 5.74 12.10 -5.43
CA HIS A 363 6.25 13.46 -5.27
C HIS A 363 5.51 14.46 -6.17
N PRO A 364 5.12 15.65 -5.66
CA PRO A 364 4.39 16.65 -6.46
C PRO A 364 5.10 17.05 -7.76
N GLY A 365 6.44 17.07 -7.78
CA GLY A 365 7.25 17.38 -8.97
C GLY A 365 7.10 16.39 -10.13
N LEU A 366 6.52 15.21 -9.89
CA LEU A 366 6.28 14.20 -10.94
C LEU A 366 4.87 14.30 -11.54
N VAL A 367 3.95 15.03 -10.90
CA VAL A 367 2.55 15.13 -11.35
C VAL A 367 2.47 15.64 -12.79
N SER A 368 3.15 16.75 -13.09
CA SER A 368 3.14 17.35 -14.44
C SER A 368 3.78 16.43 -15.48
N VAL A 369 4.82 15.68 -15.11
CA VAL A 369 5.51 14.73 -16.01
C VAL A 369 4.58 13.59 -16.39
N ALA A 370 3.95 12.95 -15.40
CA ALA A 370 2.99 11.86 -15.62
C ALA A 370 1.74 12.35 -16.34
N LYS A 371 1.19 13.50 -15.92
CA LYS A 371 0.00 14.09 -16.51
C LYS A 371 0.14 14.36 -18.00
N LYS A 372 1.29 14.93 -18.42
CA LYS A 372 1.57 15.20 -19.84
C LYS A 372 1.45 13.93 -20.69
N ILE A 373 2.00 12.80 -20.22
CA ILE A 373 1.95 11.53 -20.95
C ILE A 373 0.50 11.02 -21.09
N PHE A 374 -0.27 11.07 -19.99
CA PHE A 374 -1.65 10.66 -20.02
C PHE A 374 -2.53 11.60 -20.86
N ASP A 375 -2.32 12.91 -20.81
CA ASP A 375 -3.03 13.89 -21.64
C ASP A 375 -2.80 13.64 -23.14
N GLU A 376 -1.58 13.26 -23.53
CA GLU A 376 -1.22 12.99 -24.93
C GLU A 376 -1.77 11.65 -25.45
N LEU A 377 -1.77 10.60 -24.61
CA LEU A 377 -2.08 9.23 -25.04
C LEU A 377 -3.47 8.72 -24.63
N MET A 378 -4.10 9.40 -23.67
CA MET A 378 -5.47 9.13 -23.20
C MET A 378 -6.27 10.43 -23.25
N PRO A 379 -6.83 10.80 -24.41
CA PRO A 379 -7.50 12.10 -24.60
C PRO A 379 -8.83 12.21 -23.81
N ASN A 380 -9.48 11.08 -23.51
CA ASN A 380 -10.68 11.02 -22.67
C ASN A 380 -10.29 10.95 -21.19
N ALA A 381 -11.27 11.10 -20.30
CA ALA A 381 -11.08 11.02 -18.85
C ALA A 381 -10.52 9.65 -18.38
N ASN A 382 -10.83 8.59 -19.11
CA ASN A 382 -10.35 7.22 -18.91
C ASN A 382 -10.44 6.43 -20.21
N GLN A 383 -10.08 5.16 -20.18
CA GLN A 383 -10.19 4.26 -21.33
C GLN A 383 -10.92 2.95 -21.00
N ILE A 384 -11.81 2.98 -20.01
CA ILE A 384 -12.61 1.83 -19.54
C ILE A 384 -13.41 1.15 -20.67
N ASP A 385 -13.77 1.90 -21.71
CA ASP A 385 -14.50 1.35 -22.87
C ASP A 385 -13.66 0.41 -23.73
N LYS A 386 -12.32 0.45 -23.65
CA LYS A 386 -11.40 -0.46 -24.32
C LYS A 386 -11.32 -1.78 -23.53
N LYS A 387 -11.95 -2.84 -24.00
CA LYS A 387 -12.13 -4.08 -23.21
C LYS A 387 -10.92 -5.02 -23.20
N PHE A 388 -9.94 -4.85 -24.08
CA PHE A 388 -8.71 -5.66 -24.18
C PHE A 388 -8.98 -7.18 -24.11
N GLU A 389 -9.96 -7.65 -24.91
CA GLU A 389 -10.35 -9.08 -24.96
C GLU A 389 -9.19 -9.99 -25.38
N GLU A 390 -8.19 -9.43 -26.06
CA GLU A 390 -6.95 -10.10 -26.47
C GLU A 390 -5.99 -10.39 -25.32
N TYR A 391 -6.19 -9.81 -24.12
CA TYR A 391 -5.34 -10.09 -22.95
C TYR A 391 -5.73 -11.43 -22.32
N LEU A 392 -5.29 -12.52 -22.95
CA LEU A 392 -5.54 -13.88 -22.46
C LEU A 392 -4.45 -14.25 -21.44
N VAL A 393 -4.75 -14.11 -20.16
CA VAL A 393 -3.82 -14.42 -19.06
C VAL A 393 -4.24 -15.72 -18.38
N SER A 394 -3.36 -16.72 -18.43
CA SER A 394 -3.55 -18.01 -17.75
C SER A 394 -2.95 -18.00 -16.33
N GLU A 395 -3.20 -19.06 -15.57
CA GLU A 395 -2.58 -19.30 -14.25
C GLU A 395 -1.06 -19.40 -14.36
N GLU A 396 -0.56 -20.09 -15.37
CA GLU A 396 0.87 -20.27 -15.63
C GLU A 396 1.56 -18.92 -15.92
N ASN A 397 0.88 -18.00 -16.62
CA ASN A 397 1.43 -16.67 -16.89
C ASN A 397 1.61 -15.87 -15.60
N LEU A 398 0.70 -15.99 -14.63
CA LEU A 398 0.79 -15.33 -13.33
C LEU A 398 1.85 -15.94 -12.42
N LEU A 399 2.18 -17.21 -12.62
CA LEU A 399 3.16 -17.95 -11.81
C LEU A 399 4.54 -18.04 -12.47
N GLU A 400 4.73 -17.48 -13.66
CA GLU A 400 5.99 -17.57 -14.39
C GLU A 400 7.16 -17.05 -13.55
N ILE A 401 8.21 -17.88 -13.41
CA ILE A 401 9.37 -17.56 -12.59
C ILE A 401 10.22 -16.51 -13.31
N PRO A 402 10.52 -15.36 -12.69
CA PRO A 402 11.35 -14.34 -13.30
C PRO A 402 12.79 -14.85 -13.48
N LYS A 403 13.34 -14.62 -14.67
CA LYS A 403 14.73 -14.94 -14.99
C LYS A 403 15.65 -13.76 -14.67
N GLY A 404 16.84 -14.07 -14.19
CA GLY A 404 17.87 -13.08 -13.87
C GLY A 404 18.96 -13.67 -13.01
N THR A 405 19.80 -12.81 -12.46
CA THR A 405 20.92 -13.15 -11.61
C THR A 405 20.75 -12.56 -10.21
N ILE A 406 21.44 -13.17 -9.25
CA ILE A 406 21.57 -12.65 -7.89
C ILE A 406 23.00 -12.15 -7.77
N THR A 407 23.19 -10.88 -7.41
CA THR A 407 24.51 -10.25 -7.35
C THR A 407 24.87 -9.82 -5.95
N GLU A 408 26.18 -9.71 -5.66
CA GLU A 408 26.64 -9.09 -4.41
C GLU A 408 26.06 -7.68 -4.24
N ASN A 409 26.04 -6.88 -5.33
CA ASN A 409 25.49 -5.54 -5.30
C ASN A 409 23.99 -5.54 -4.95
N GLY A 410 23.21 -6.50 -5.45
CA GLY A 410 21.80 -6.68 -5.09
C GLY A 410 21.61 -6.98 -3.60
N VAL A 411 22.45 -7.86 -3.02
CA VAL A 411 22.43 -8.15 -1.58
C VAL A 411 22.79 -6.91 -0.77
N ARG A 412 23.90 -6.23 -1.10
CA ARG A 412 24.34 -5.00 -0.42
C ARG A 412 23.29 -3.89 -0.46
N LYS A 413 22.67 -3.69 -1.61
CA LYS A 413 21.57 -2.71 -1.77
C LYS A 413 20.39 -3.04 -0.86
N ASN A 414 20.00 -4.31 -0.78
CA ASN A 414 18.91 -4.74 0.09
C ASN A 414 19.23 -4.53 1.57
N ILE A 415 20.47 -4.81 2.01
CA ILE A 415 20.94 -4.54 3.37
C ILE A 415 20.84 -3.03 3.67
N ASN A 416 21.46 -2.22 2.83
CA ASN A 416 21.59 -0.79 3.02
C ASN A 416 20.22 -0.10 3.10
N VAL A 417 19.38 -0.32 2.08
CA VAL A 417 18.05 0.30 2.01
C VAL A 417 17.11 -0.26 3.07
N GLY A 418 17.19 -1.56 3.38
CA GLY A 418 16.38 -2.19 4.43
C GLY A 418 16.63 -1.58 5.81
N ILE A 419 17.91 -1.46 6.22
CA ILE A 419 18.27 -0.86 7.51
C ILE A 419 17.90 0.62 7.57
N LEU A 420 18.20 1.41 6.52
CA LEU A 420 17.84 2.83 6.44
C LEU A 420 16.32 3.04 6.56
N TYR A 421 15.53 2.22 5.90
CA TYR A 421 14.07 2.32 5.96
C TYR A 421 13.54 1.94 7.35
N ILE A 422 13.97 0.81 7.91
CA ILE A 422 13.53 0.37 9.25
C ILE A 422 13.85 1.44 10.30
N GLU A 423 15.05 2.02 10.24
CA GLU A 423 15.43 3.11 11.15
C GLU A 423 14.50 4.32 11.01
N SER A 424 14.24 4.78 9.78
CA SER A 424 13.32 5.88 9.50
C SER A 424 11.93 5.61 10.08
N TRP A 425 11.41 4.40 9.85
CA TRP A 425 10.11 3.98 10.36
C TRP A 425 10.05 3.93 11.90
N LEU A 426 11.10 3.43 12.55
CA LEU A 426 11.23 3.43 14.01
C LEU A 426 11.31 4.85 14.60
N MET A 427 11.79 5.80 13.82
CA MET A 427 11.83 7.23 14.17
C MET A 427 10.51 7.97 13.87
N GLY A 428 9.47 7.25 13.44
CA GLY A 428 8.15 7.82 13.16
C GLY A 428 7.95 8.33 11.72
N VAL A 429 8.88 8.05 10.80
CA VAL A 429 8.82 8.51 9.41
C VAL A 429 8.66 7.32 8.46
N GLY A 430 7.44 7.10 7.96
CA GLY A 430 7.10 5.98 7.09
C GLY A 430 7.37 6.22 5.61
N ALA A 431 7.38 7.48 5.14
CA ALA A 431 7.80 7.87 3.80
C ALA A 431 9.25 8.37 3.84
N ALA A 432 10.20 7.50 3.53
CA ALA A 432 11.63 7.79 3.67
C ALA A 432 12.26 8.25 2.35
N ALA A 433 12.87 9.43 2.35
CA ALA A 433 13.63 9.92 1.20
C ALA A 433 15.04 9.30 1.19
N LEU A 434 15.24 8.23 0.44
CA LEU A 434 16.48 7.48 0.35
C LEU A 434 17.01 7.49 -1.09
N TYR A 435 18.25 7.97 -1.29
CA TYR A 435 18.90 8.01 -2.61
C TYR A 435 18.03 8.59 -3.73
N ASN A 436 17.36 9.71 -3.46
CA ASN A 436 16.44 10.39 -4.36
C ASN A 436 15.21 9.56 -4.78
N LEU A 437 14.83 8.59 -3.94
CA LEU A 437 13.58 7.84 -4.05
C LEU A 437 12.75 8.03 -2.77
N MET A 438 11.44 8.17 -2.94
CA MET A 438 10.49 8.12 -1.83
C MET A 438 10.13 6.66 -1.58
N GLU A 439 10.71 6.11 -0.52
CA GLU A 439 10.55 4.70 -0.16
C GLU A 439 9.49 4.53 0.93
N ASP A 440 8.76 3.43 0.87
CA ASP A 440 7.74 3.03 1.83
C ASP A 440 8.03 1.62 2.42
N ALA A 441 7.12 1.09 3.23
CA ALA A 441 7.33 -0.20 3.90
C ALA A 441 7.54 -1.35 2.90
N ALA A 442 6.94 -1.30 1.71
CA ALA A 442 7.12 -2.32 0.68
C ALA A 442 8.59 -2.47 0.24
N THR A 443 9.36 -1.38 0.26
CA THR A 443 10.80 -1.40 -0.05
C THR A 443 11.60 -2.23 0.95
N ALA A 444 11.33 -2.08 2.24
CA ALA A 444 12.02 -2.89 3.26
C ALA A 444 11.53 -4.34 3.25
N GLU A 445 10.26 -4.57 2.98
CA GLU A 445 9.71 -5.93 2.85
C GLU A 445 10.36 -6.69 1.70
N ILE A 446 10.48 -6.10 0.50
CA ILE A 446 11.15 -6.76 -0.61
C ILE A 446 12.64 -6.97 -0.32
N SER A 447 13.30 -6.00 0.32
CA SER A 447 14.72 -6.08 0.65
C SER A 447 15.04 -7.26 1.58
N ARG A 448 14.30 -7.37 2.70
CA ARG A 448 14.52 -8.42 3.69
C ARG A 448 14.13 -9.81 3.15
N THR A 449 13.04 -9.90 2.37
CA THR A 449 12.54 -11.19 1.88
C THR A 449 13.40 -11.77 0.78
N GLN A 450 14.01 -10.96 -0.07
CA GLN A 450 14.97 -11.44 -1.06
C GLN A 450 16.20 -12.08 -0.38
N ILE A 451 16.80 -11.42 0.62
CA ILE A 451 17.94 -11.98 1.35
C ILE A 451 17.54 -13.25 2.07
N TRP A 452 16.39 -13.25 2.76
CA TRP A 452 15.86 -14.45 3.42
C TRP A 452 15.72 -15.63 2.46
N GLN A 453 15.09 -15.40 1.29
CA GLN A 453 14.88 -16.44 0.28
C GLN A 453 16.20 -16.95 -0.28
N TRP A 454 17.15 -16.05 -0.56
CA TRP A 454 18.45 -16.42 -1.11
C TRP A 454 19.29 -17.21 -0.12
N LEU A 455 19.29 -16.85 1.16
CA LEU A 455 19.96 -17.61 2.22
C LEU A 455 19.32 -18.99 2.42
N LYS A 456 18.00 -19.04 2.50
CA LYS A 456 17.24 -20.29 2.70
C LYS A 456 17.48 -21.31 1.60
N ASN A 457 17.70 -20.86 0.37
CA ASN A 457 17.91 -21.72 -0.80
C ASN A 457 19.38 -21.83 -1.21
N GLU A 458 20.33 -21.39 -0.40
CA GLU A 458 21.78 -21.42 -0.70
C GLU A 458 22.05 -20.88 -2.13
N ALA A 459 21.43 -19.74 -2.46
CA ALA A 459 21.42 -19.20 -3.80
C ALA A 459 22.83 -18.87 -4.29
N LYS A 460 23.09 -19.11 -5.58
CA LYS A 460 24.36 -18.77 -6.20
C LYS A 460 24.34 -17.35 -6.73
N LEU A 461 25.40 -16.61 -6.42
CA LEU A 461 25.68 -15.32 -7.01
C LEU A 461 26.14 -15.47 -8.46
N ASP A 462 26.06 -14.40 -9.24
CA ASP A 462 26.49 -14.34 -10.65
C ASP A 462 27.98 -14.67 -10.85
N ASP A 463 28.81 -14.51 -9.82
CA ASP A 463 30.23 -14.86 -9.81
C ASP A 463 30.51 -16.32 -9.37
N GLY A 464 29.46 -17.11 -9.09
CA GLY A 464 29.52 -18.51 -8.73
C GLY A 464 29.63 -18.81 -7.23
N ARG A 465 29.84 -17.80 -6.36
CA ARG A 465 29.80 -17.99 -4.90
C ARG A 465 28.40 -18.39 -4.45
N THR A 466 28.31 -19.24 -3.43
CA THR A 466 27.04 -19.50 -2.74
C THR A 466 26.86 -18.44 -1.64
N LEU A 467 25.70 -17.83 -1.56
CA LEU A 467 25.40 -16.85 -0.52
C LEU A 467 25.28 -17.53 0.84
N MET A 468 26.09 -17.09 1.79
CA MET A 468 26.16 -17.63 3.15
C MET A 468 25.87 -16.52 4.18
N PRO A 469 25.31 -16.85 5.35
CA PRO A 469 25.03 -15.88 6.41
C PRO A 469 26.24 -15.02 6.79
N GLU A 470 27.42 -15.62 6.91
CA GLU A 470 28.65 -14.89 7.29
C GLU A 470 29.03 -13.84 6.23
N MET A 471 28.78 -14.11 4.96
CA MET A 471 29.03 -13.13 3.89
C MET A 471 28.07 -11.93 4.03
N VAL A 472 26.79 -12.21 4.30
CA VAL A 472 25.77 -11.16 4.47
C VAL A 472 26.13 -10.28 5.67
N LEU A 473 26.51 -10.87 6.81
CA LEU A 473 26.89 -10.12 8.01
C LEU A 473 28.17 -9.27 7.78
N ASN A 474 29.19 -9.81 7.10
CA ASN A 474 30.36 -9.02 6.75
C ASN A 474 30.03 -7.84 5.83
N TRP A 475 29.18 -8.05 4.84
CA TRP A 475 28.73 -6.96 3.96
C TRP A 475 27.86 -5.95 4.72
N GLN A 476 27.10 -6.39 5.69
CA GLN A 476 26.29 -5.50 6.53
C GLN A 476 27.17 -4.54 7.35
N GLU A 477 28.28 -5.02 7.93
CA GLU A 477 29.23 -4.14 8.63
C GLU A 477 29.78 -3.07 7.67
N GLU A 478 30.13 -3.44 6.45
CA GLU A 478 30.60 -2.49 5.44
C GLU A 478 29.50 -1.50 5.00
N GLU A 479 28.24 -1.98 4.86
CA GLU A 479 27.12 -1.12 4.52
C GLU A 479 26.74 -0.17 5.66
N LEU A 480 26.85 -0.57 6.93
CA LEU A 480 26.66 0.30 8.10
C LEU A 480 27.66 1.47 8.11
N GLU A 481 28.92 1.24 7.71
CA GLU A 481 29.89 2.32 7.54
C GLU A 481 29.50 3.29 6.40
N LYS A 482 28.90 2.77 5.31
CA LYS A 482 28.37 3.61 4.23
C LYS A 482 27.14 4.41 4.69
N ILE A 483 26.22 3.77 5.41
CA ILE A 483 25.04 4.41 6.01
C ILE A 483 25.49 5.54 6.93
N LYS A 484 26.45 5.29 7.83
CA LYS A 484 27.00 6.29 8.74
C LYS A 484 27.54 7.52 8.00
N LYS A 485 28.26 7.30 6.88
CA LYS A 485 28.75 8.39 6.02
C LYS A 485 27.62 9.13 5.32
N TYR A 486 26.57 8.43 4.89
CA TYR A 486 25.43 8.98 4.18
C TYR A 486 24.56 9.88 5.08
N VAL A 487 24.22 9.40 6.28
CA VAL A 487 23.36 10.13 7.22
C VAL A 487 24.13 11.11 8.10
N GLY A 488 25.45 10.95 8.25
CA GLY A 488 26.31 11.70 9.15
C GLY A 488 26.42 11.08 10.54
N GLU A 489 27.57 11.30 11.21
CA GLU A 489 27.89 10.67 12.51
C GLU A 489 26.89 11.01 13.61
N GLU A 490 26.44 12.26 13.68
CA GLU A 490 25.50 12.72 14.69
C GLU A 490 24.13 12.04 14.54
N ARG A 491 23.59 12.00 13.32
CA ARG A 491 22.33 11.32 13.01
C ARG A 491 22.45 9.81 13.29
N PHE A 492 23.58 9.19 12.88
CA PHE A 492 23.81 7.76 13.11
C PHE A 492 23.83 7.42 14.59
N LYS A 493 24.50 8.25 15.41
CA LYS A 493 24.61 8.04 16.85
C LYS A 493 23.27 8.25 17.59
N ASN A 494 22.48 9.23 17.17
CA ASN A 494 21.23 9.62 17.85
C ASN A 494 20.00 8.88 17.27
N GLY A 495 20.13 8.19 16.14
CA GLY A 495 19.08 7.38 15.52
C GLY A 495 18.95 6.00 16.16
N LYS A 496 18.04 5.19 15.59
CA LYS A 496 17.76 3.81 16.05
C LYS A 496 18.44 2.75 15.15
N PHE A 497 19.65 3.03 14.63
CA PHE A 497 20.34 2.13 13.69
C PHE A 497 20.71 0.79 14.29
N GLU A 498 21.11 0.74 15.57
CA GLU A 498 21.38 -0.52 16.27
C GLU A 498 20.14 -1.42 16.29
N LEU A 499 19.00 -0.89 16.76
CA LEU A 499 17.73 -1.61 16.79
C LEU A 499 17.26 -1.99 15.38
N ALA A 500 17.41 -1.09 14.39
CA ALA A 500 17.04 -1.37 13.00
C ALA A 500 17.87 -2.53 12.42
N THR A 501 19.16 -2.60 12.75
CA THR A 501 20.04 -3.68 12.35
C THR A 501 19.64 -5.00 13.00
N GLU A 502 19.41 -5.02 14.33
CA GLU A 502 18.94 -6.20 15.06
C GLU A 502 17.62 -6.74 14.49
N LEU A 503 16.67 -5.85 14.18
CA LEU A 503 15.39 -6.23 13.56
C LEU A 503 15.60 -6.79 12.14
N PHE A 504 16.48 -6.17 11.36
CA PHE A 504 16.80 -6.64 10.02
C PHE A 504 17.43 -8.02 10.04
N ASP A 505 18.36 -8.27 10.99
CA ASP A 505 18.99 -9.57 11.19
C ASP A 505 17.97 -10.66 11.56
N ASP A 506 17.05 -10.38 12.49
CA ASP A 506 15.97 -11.32 12.82
C ASP A 506 15.07 -11.62 11.60
N LEU A 507 14.84 -10.62 10.75
CA LEU A 507 14.01 -10.78 9.55
C LEU A 507 14.68 -11.59 8.43
N ILE A 508 16.01 -11.58 8.34
CA ILE A 508 16.74 -12.26 7.25
C ILE A 508 17.40 -13.59 7.65
N LEU A 509 17.72 -13.78 8.95
CA LEU A 509 18.44 -14.96 9.44
C LEU A 509 17.54 -15.97 10.17
N ASN A 510 16.32 -15.55 10.58
CA ASN A 510 15.42 -16.45 11.30
C ASN A 510 14.89 -17.55 10.37
N ASP A 511 14.93 -18.80 10.81
CA ASP A 511 14.39 -19.95 10.06
C ASP A 511 12.88 -19.82 9.82
N ASN A 512 12.16 -19.19 10.76
CA ASN A 512 10.75 -18.92 10.65
C ASN A 512 10.52 -17.57 9.96
N PHE A 513 9.97 -17.62 8.76
CA PHE A 513 9.64 -16.42 8.01
C PHE A 513 8.66 -15.51 8.76
N LYS A 514 9.03 -14.25 8.98
CA LYS A 514 8.16 -13.25 9.60
C LYS A 514 7.17 -12.69 8.57
N GLU A 515 5.89 -12.69 8.91
CA GLU A 515 4.82 -12.33 7.98
C GLU A 515 4.92 -10.89 7.46
N PHE A 516 5.21 -9.93 8.36
CA PHE A 516 5.48 -8.53 8.04
C PHE A 516 6.50 -7.94 9.02
N LEU A 517 7.39 -7.10 8.52
CA LEU A 517 8.33 -6.35 9.37
C LEU A 517 7.60 -5.43 10.34
N THR A 518 6.50 -4.84 9.89
CA THR A 518 5.68 -3.92 10.68
C THR A 518 5.07 -4.60 11.91
N LEU A 519 4.74 -5.88 11.86
CA LEU A 519 4.26 -6.64 13.03
C LEU A 519 5.37 -6.80 14.09
N GLU A 520 6.60 -7.08 13.66
CA GLU A 520 7.75 -7.25 14.56
C GLU A 520 8.22 -5.91 15.13
N ALA A 521 8.25 -4.87 14.29
CA ALA A 521 8.76 -3.54 14.67
C ALA A 521 7.74 -2.69 15.46
N TYR A 522 6.42 -2.97 15.35
CA TYR A 522 5.36 -2.14 15.94
C TYR A 522 5.48 -1.96 17.46
N ARG A 523 6.03 -2.94 18.16
CA ARG A 523 6.23 -2.87 19.62
C ARG A 523 7.26 -1.81 20.06
N PHE A 524 8.10 -1.32 19.13
CA PHE A 524 9.19 -0.39 19.41
C PHE A 524 8.86 1.07 19.05
N ILE A 525 7.71 1.34 18.49
CA ILE A 525 7.20 2.71 18.27
C ILE A 525 6.14 3.05 19.31
N SER A 526 6.01 4.33 19.65
CA SER A 526 5.07 4.82 20.67
C SER A 526 3.66 5.02 20.11
#